data_3664402b0a84093c8a9b22f1cf9aa9a7
#
_entry.id   3664402b0a84093c8a9b22f1cf9aa9a7
#
_cell.length_a   1.000
_cell.length_b   1.000
_cell.length_c   1.000
_cell.angle_alpha   90.00
_cell.angle_beta   90.00
_cell.angle_gamma   90.00
#
_symmetry.space_group_name_H-M   'P 1'
#
loop_
_entity.id
_entity.type
_entity.pdbx_description
1 polymer ?
#
loop_
_entity_poly.entity_id
_entity_poly.type
_entity_poly.pdbx_seq_one_letter_code
_entity_poly.pdbx_strand_id
1 'polypeptide(L)'
;MKILALILVHILSIPIFADYAINVSISEQRLYLLEEGIIIRSYPISSSAYGEGQIENSLKTPLGSHEVKTKIGTNVSKYEFFVSREHIPQEVEIIHEPIDSPNDYITTRIMWLTGLTEGFNKGGNVDSFNRFIYIHGTHE
;
A
#
# COMPACT_ATOMS: atom_id res chain seq x y z
N MET A 1 -32.80 19.73 55.17
CA MET A 1 -32.22 20.22 53.93
C MET A 1 -31.50 19.05 53.27
N LYS A 2 -32.05 18.47 52.19
CA LYS A 2 -31.44 17.33 51.50
C LYS A 2 -30.58 17.86 50.35
N ILE A 3 -29.25 17.68 50.44
CA ILE A 3 -28.32 18.06 49.37
C ILE A 3 -28.32 16.93 48.36
N LEU A 4 -28.84 17.21 47.16
CA LEU A 4 -28.80 16.31 46.02
C LEU A 4 -27.45 16.49 45.33
N ALA A 5 -26.53 15.55 45.49
CA ALA A 5 -25.23 15.54 44.77
C ALA A 5 -25.47 15.12 43.33
N LEU A 6 -25.30 16.06 42.40
CA LEU A 6 -25.30 15.76 40.95
C LEU A 6 -23.96 15.13 40.55
N ILE A 7 -23.97 13.83 40.31
CA ILE A 7 -22.79 13.13 39.79
C ILE A 7 -22.73 13.41 38.27
N LEU A 8 -21.81 14.28 37.87
CA LEU A 8 -21.51 14.55 36.47
C LEU A 8 -20.61 13.42 35.91
N VAL A 9 -21.24 12.48 35.21
CA VAL A 9 -20.49 11.43 34.52
C VAL A 9 -19.86 12.03 33.25
N HIS A 10 -18.55 12.25 33.27
CA HIS A 10 -17.81 12.61 32.08
C HIS A 10 -17.60 11.34 31.25
N ILE A 11 -18.35 11.22 30.15
CA ILE A 11 -18.08 10.18 29.14
C ILE A 11 -16.84 10.65 28.36
N LEU A 12 -15.67 10.07 28.68
CA LEU A 12 -14.51 10.19 27.82
C LEU A 12 -14.84 9.49 26.51
N SER A 13 -15.07 10.23 25.44
CA SER A 13 -15.12 9.69 24.10
C SER A 13 -13.68 9.31 23.67
N ILE A 14 -13.36 8.03 23.73
CA ILE A 14 -12.13 7.51 23.14
C ILE A 14 -12.35 7.52 21.61
N PRO A 15 -11.49 8.19 20.83
CA PRO A 15 -11.59 8.11 19.38
C PRO A 15 -11.39 6.66 18.95
N ILE A 16 -12.41 6.06 18.37
CA ILE A 16 -12.31 4.75 17.73
C ILE A 16 -11.69 5.01 16.35
N PHE A 17 -10.44 4.63 16.17
CA PHE A 17 -9.81 4.60 14.85
C PHE A 17 -10.22 3.27 14.20
N ALA A 18 -10.78 3.35 12.99
CA ALA A 18 -11.06 2.16 12.21
C ALA A 18 -9.74 1.43 11.91
N ASP A 19 -9.75 0.11 12.08
CA ASP A 19 -8.60 -0.74 11.76
C ASP A 19 -8.65 -1.10 10.26
N TYR A 20 -7.74 -0.49 9.49
CA TYR A 20 -7.61 -0.74 8.07
C TYR A 20 -6.48 -1.73 7.78
N ALA A 21 -6.78 -2.74 6.99
CA ALA A 21 -5.81 -3.70 6.49
C ALA A 21 -5.88 -3.85 4.97
N ILE A 22 -4.76 -4.26 4.38
CA ILE A 22 -4.67 -4.62 2.96
C ILE A 22 -4.29 -6.09 2.88
N ASN A 23 -5.05 -6.88 2.13
CA ASN A 23 -4.71 -8.25 1.77
C ASN A 23 -4.43 -8.30 0.27
N VAL A 24 -3.25 -8.81 -0.09
CA VAL A 24 -2.83 -8.99 -1.49
C VAL A 24 -2.79 -10.48 -1.80
N SER A 25 -3.64 -10.90 -2.73
CA SER A 25 -3.68 -12.27 -3.26
C SER A 25 -2.96 -12.29 -4.62
N ILE A 26 -1.76 -12.87 -4.63
CA ILE A 26 -0.96 -13.00 -5.86
C ILE A 26 -1.63 -13.99 -6.81
N SER A 27 -2.20 -15.07 -6.31
CA SER A 27 -2.88 -16.08 -7.13
C SER A 27 -4.15 -15.54 -7.82
N GLU A 28 -4.85 -14.59 -7.19
CA GLU A 28 -6.03 -13.95 -7.76
C GLU A 28 -5.72 -12.65 -8.49
N GLN A 29 -4.47 -12.15 -8.38
CA GLN A 29 -4.03 -10.84 -8.88
C GLN A 29 -4.97 -9.72 -8.39
N ARG A 30 -5.25 -9.74 -7.08
CA ARG A 30 -6.16 -8.78 -6.43
C ARG A 30 -5.61 -8.26 -5.10
N LEU A 31 -5.92 -7.00 -4.87
CA LEU A 31 -5.74 -6.32 -3.58
C LEU A 31 -7.13 -6.09 -2.97
N TYR A 32 -7.29 -6.44 -1.71
CA TYR A 32 -8.49 -6.21 -0.92
C TYR A 32 -8.18 -5.20 0.18
N LEU A 33 -8.99 -4.14 0.26
CA LEU A 33 -8.98 -3.20 1.39
C LEU A 33 -10.03 -3.66 2.39
N LEU A 34 -9.61 -3.84 3.63
CA LEU A 34 -10.47 -4.25 4.74
C LEU A 34 -10.60 -3.11 5.76
N GLU A 35 -11.78 -2.99 6.33
CA GLU A 35 -12.08 -2.17 7.50
C GLU A 35 -12.72 -3.08 8.54
N GLU A 36 -12.17 -3.11 9.76
CA GLU A 36 -12.64 -4.01 10.84
C GLU A 36 -12.75 -5.48 10.39
N GLY A 37 -11.84 -5.94 9.52
CA GLY A 37 -11.84 -7.29 8.97
C GLY A 37 -12.84 -7.55 7.83
N ILE A 38 -13.65 -6.57 7.43
CA ILE A 38 -14.63 -6.67 6.35
C ILE A 38 -14.04 -6.08 5.07
N ILE A 39 -14.12 -6.80 3.96
CA ILE A 39 -13.68 -6.29 2.65
C ILE A 39 -14.63 -5.17 2.21
N ILE A 40 -14.09 -3.95 2.08
CA ILE A 40 -14.83 -2.77 1.64
C ILE A 40 -14.52 -2.36 0.19
N ARG A 41 -13.35 -2.77 -0.33
CA ARG A 41 -12.92 -2.52 -1.71
C ARG A 41 -12.03 -3.65 -2.22
N SER A 42 -12.04 -3.86 -3.53
CA SER A 42 -11.04 -4.70 -4.20
C SER A 42 -10.56 -4.06 -5.49
N TYR A 43 -9.30 -4.29 -5.81
CA TYR A 43 -8.62 -3.73 -6.97
C TYR A 43 -7.87 -4.84 -7.70
N PRO A 44 -7.87 -4.84 -9.05
CA PRO A 44 -6.93 -5.66 -9.80
C PRO A 44 -5.50 -5.16 -9.54
N ILE A 45 -4.54 -6.05 -9.55
CA ILE A 45 -3.12 -5.73 -9.43
C ILE A 45 -2.31 -6.52 -10.46
N SER A 46 -1.09 -6.05 -10.71
CA SER A 46 -0.04 -6.85 -11.32
C SER A 46 1.06 -7.07 -10.29
N SER A 47 1.38 -8.33 -10.03
CA SER A 47 2.59 -8.73 -9.32
C SER A 47 3.72 -9.00 -10.31
N SER A 48 4.94 -9.20 -9.82
CA SER A 48 6.09 -9.44 -10.68
C SER A 48 5.92 -10.66 -11.59
N ALA A 49 6.25 -10.50 -12.87
CA ALA A 49 6.34 -11.61 -13.84
C ALA A 49 7.39 -12.66 -13.47
N TYR A 50 8.35 -12.31 -12.59
CA TYR A 50 9.36 -13.25 -12.06
C TYR A 50 8.85 -14.09 -10.88
N GLY A 51 7.57 -13.91 -10.49
CA GLY A 51 6.95 -14.64 -9.40
C GLY A 51 7.28 -14.10 -8.01
N GLU A 52 7.16 -14.95 -7.01
CA GLU A 52 7.31 -14.63 -5.59
C GLU A 52 8.74 -14.85 -5.11
N GLY A 53 9.21 -14.00 -4.20
CA GLY A 53 10.52 -14.20 -3.56
C GLY A 53 11.05 -13.00 -2.81
N GLN A 54 11.92 -13.27 -1.85
CA GLN A 54 12.39 -12.28 -0.87
C GLN A 54 13.73 -11.64 -1.23
N ILE A 55 14.53 -12.28 -2.08
CA ILE A 55 15.94 -11.91 -2.28
C ILE A 55 16.05 -10.61 -3.07
N GLU A 56 16.96 -9.75 -2.62
CA GLU A 56 17.34 -8.52 -3.31
C GLU A 56 17.80 -8.81 -4.75
N ASN A 57 17.49 -7.90 -5.68
CA ASN A 57 17.79 -8.01 -7.12
C ASN A 57 17.10 -9.17 -7.86
N SER A 58 16.24 -9.93 -7.20
CA SER A 58 15.46 -10.99 -7.85
C SER A 58 14.33 -10.47 -8.73
N LEU A 59 13.94 -9.20 -8.58
CA LEU A 59 12.77 -8.58 -9.21
C LEU A 59 11.44 -9.25 -8.83
N LYS A 60 11.43 -10.11 -7.81
CA LYS A 60 10.27 -10.88 -7.37
C LYS A 60 9.43 -10.11 -6.37
N THR A 61 8.14 -10.42 -6.32
CA THR A 61 7.20 -9.90 -5.33
C THR A 61 7.44 -10.56 -3.97
N PRO A 62 7.71 -9.80 -2.90
CA PRO A 62 7.92 -10.39 -1.58
C PRO A 62 6.61 -10.89 -0.97
N LEU A 63 6.74 -11.86 -0.07
CA LEU A 63 5.64 -12.43 0.70
C LEU A 63 5.68 -11.98 2.16
N GLY A 64 4.58 -12.24 2.87
CA GLY A 64 4.44 -12.03 4.30
C GLY A 64 3.90 -10.66 4.67
N SER A 65 3.91 -10.39 5.98
CA SER A 65 3.34 -9.16 6.53
C SER A 65 4.26 -7.96 6.31
N HIS A 66 3.65 -6.87 5.90
CA HIS A 66 4.28 -5.57 5.65
C HIS A 66 3.47 -4.45 6.31
N GLU A 67 4.07 -3.30 6.44
CA GLU A 67 3.38 -2.05 6.73
C GLU A 67 3.74 -0.97 5.71
N VAL A 68 2.85 -0.01 5.51
CA VAL A 68 3.15 1.18 4.70
C VAL A 68 3.98 2.14 5.54
N LYS A 69 5.29 2.16 5.28
CA LYS A 69 6.24 3.01 6.02
C LYS A 69 6.22 4.47 5.53
N THR A 70 6.06 4.67 4.23
CA THR A 70 6.10 6.00 3.63
C THR A 70 5.08 6.09 2.51
N LYS A 71 4.39 7.24 2.42
CA LYS A 71 3.47 7.58 1.33
C LYS A 71 4.02 8.79 0.57
N ILE A 72 4.10 8.68 -0.75
CA ILE A 72 4.60 9.76 -1.63
C ILE A 72 3.50 10.13 -2.61
N GLY A 73 3.34 11.43 -2.88
CA GLY A 73 2.42 11.92 -3.90
C GLY A 73 1.03 12.32 -3.39
N THR A 74 0.87 12.72 -2.12
CA THR A 74 -0.43 13.05 -1.50
C THR A 74 -1.29 14.01 -2.33
N ASN A 75 -0.70 14.99 -3.00
CA ASN A 75 -1.40 16.01 -3.80
C ASN A 75 -1.13 15.89 -5.30
N VAL A 76 -0.60 14.77 -5.75
CA VAL A 76 -0.27 14.53 -7.16
C VAL A 76 -1.53 14.05 -7.90
N SER A 77 -1.73 14.49 -9.14
CA SER A 77 -2.78 13.98 -10.02
C SER A 77 -2.64 12.46 -10.22
N LYS A 78 -3.76 11.75 -10.36
CA LYS A 78 -3.72 10.30 -10.59
C LYS A 78 -3.10 9.89 -11.94
N TYR A 79 -2.94 10.84 -12.84
CA TYR A 79 -2.37 10.62 -14.17
C TYR A 79 -0.89 10.98 -14.26
N GLU A 80 -0.37 11.71 -13.28
CA GLU A 80 1.05 12.06 -13.21
C GLU A 80 1.86 10.89 -12.64
N PHE A 81 3.15 10.88 -12.93
CA PHE A 81 4.02 9.76 -12.61
C PHE A 81 5.26 10.15 -11.80
N PHE A 82 5.99 9.13 -11.38
CA PHE A 82 7.19 9.27 -10.58
C PHE A 82 8.37 8.58 -11.28
N VAL A 83 9.54 9.22 -11.17
CA VAL A 83 10.83 8.63 -11.55
C VAL A 83 11.72 8.65 -10.32
N SER A 84 12.22 7.51 -9.89
CA SER A 84 13.04 7.39 -8.67
C SER A 84 12.41 8.06 -7.44
N ARG A 85 11.08 8.00 -7.31
CA ARG A 85 10.24 8.59 -6.25
C ARG A 85 10.11 10.12 -6.33
N GLU A 86 10.66 10.76 -7.34
CA GLU A 86 10.45 12.16 -7.63
C GLU A 86 9.23 12.34 -8.53
N HIS A 87 8.36 13.28 -8.17
CA HIS A 87 7.16 13.60 -8.95
C HIS A 87 7.55 14.29 -10.26
N ILE A 88 7.02 13.79 -11.36
CA ILE A 88 7.10 14.39 -12.67
C ILE A 88 5.73 14.97 -13.02
N PRO A 89 5.58 16.31 -13.10
CA PRO A 89 4.29 16.98 -13.36
C PRO A 89 3.91 16.87 -14.83
N GLN A 90 3.82 15.66 -15.33
CA GLN A 90 3.41 15.34 -16.69
C GLN A 90 2.43 14.17 -16.61
N GLU A 91 1.30 14.32 -17.27
CA GLU A 91 0.30 13.25 -17.35
C GLU A 91 0.70 12.20 -18.38
N VAL A 92 0.41 10.95 -18.05
CA VAL A 92 0.51 9.81 -18.96
C VAL A 92 -0.87 9.38 -19.40
N GLU A 93 -0.97 8.90 -20.63
CA GLU A 93 -2.19 8.31 -21.14
C GLU A 93 -2.46 6.97 -20.50
N ILE A 94 -3.68 6.77 -20.02
CA ILE A 94 -4.11 5.49 -19.43
C ILE A 94 -4.51 4.54 -20.56
N ILE A 95 -3.88 3.38 -20.58
CA ILE A 95 -4.13 2.31 -21.53
C ILE A 95 -5.27 1.45 -20.97
N HIS A 96 -6.33 1.28 -21.73
CA HIS A 96 -7.48 0.47 -21.34
C HIS A 96 -7.53 -0.88 -22.05
N GLU A 97 -6.74 -1.04 -23.10
CA GLU A 97 -6.61 -2.28 -23.86
C GLU A 97 -5.66 -3.24 -23.10
N PRO A 98 -5.87 -4.55 -23.20
CA PRO A 98 -4.99 -5.55 -22.56
C PRO A 98 -3.68 -5.71 -23.35
N ILE A 99 -2.89 -4.65 -23.40
CA ILE A 99 -1.58 -4.62 -24.04
C ILE A 99 -0.52 -4.30 -22.99
N ASP A 100 0.66 -4.89 -23.15
CA ASP A 100 1.82 -4.62 -22.34
C ASP A 100 2.57 -3.40 -22.91
N SER A 101 2.70 -2.35 -22.14
CA SER A 101 3.41 -1.13 -22.53
C SER A 101 4.91 -1.31 -22.36
N PRO A 102 5.73 -0.76 -23.27
CA PRO A 102 7.18 -0.76 -23.09
C PRO A 102 7.65 0.13 -21.94
N ASN A 103 6.76 0.97 -21.41
CA ASN A 103 7.02 1.88 -20.29
C ASN A 103 6.24 1.42 -19.07
N ASP A 104 6.92 1.18 -17.97
CA ASP A 104 6.32 0.84 -16.67
C ASP A 104 6.30 2.11 -15.80
N TYR A 105 5.24 2.93 -15.97
CA TYR A 105 5.08 4.15 -15.21
C TYR A 105 4.52 3.88 -13.82
N ILE A 106 5.21 4.38 -12.80
CA ILE A 106 4.68 4.46 -11.44
C ILE A 106 3.81 5.71 -11.34
N THR A 107 2.49 5.54 -11.29
CA THR A 107 1.54 6.66 -11.30
C THR A 107 0.86 6.86 -9.95
N THR A 108 0.09 7.92 -9.82
CA THR A 108 -0.88 8.19 -8.76
C THR A 108 -0.25 8.41 -7.39
N ARG A 109 0.29 7.37 -6.78
CA ARG A 109 0.83 7.34 -5.40
C ARG A 109 1.83 6.21 -5.28
N ILE A 110 2.78 6.40 -4.37
CA ILE A 110 3.67 5.34 -3.92
C ILE A 110 3.36 5.06 -2.44
N MET A 111 2.96 3.85 -2.13
CA MET A 111 2.94 3.33 -0.77
C MET A 111 4.15 2.42 -0.60
N TRP A 112 5.21 2.94 0.02
CA TRP A 112 6.47 2.23 0.19
C TRP A 112 6.39 1.33 1.41
N LEU A 113 6.63 0.05 1.21
CA LEU A 113 6.44 -0.98 2.20
C LEU A 113 7.74 -1.29 2.97
N THR A 114 7.61 -1.63 4.25
CA THR A 114 8.64 -2.33 5.00
C THR A 114 8.10 -3.67 5.48
N GLY A 115 8.95 -4.70 5.43
CA GLY A 115 8.61 -6.00 5.99
C GLY A 115 8.53 -5.97 7.52
N LEU A 116 7.80 -6.90 8.11
CA LEU A 116 7.62 -7.00 9.55
C LEU A 116 8.34 -8.21 10.17
N THR A 117 8.85 -9.14 9.35
CA THR A 117 9.48 -10.37 9.82
C THR A 117 10.99 -10.35 9.54
N GLU A 118 11.79 -10.23 10.60
CA GLU A 118 13.26 -10.26 10.51
C GLU A 118 13.76 -11.53 9.83
N GLY A 119 14.72 -11.36 8.90
CA GLY A 119 15.31 -12.46 8.13
C GLY A 119 14.41 -13.08 7.07
N PHE A 120 13.15 -12.63 6.96
CA PHE A 120 12.22 -13.10 5.92
C PHE A 120 11.90 -12.00 4.91
N ASN A 121 11.42 -10.84 5.35
CA ASN A 121 11.14 -9.68 4.50
C ASN A 121 11.66 -8.36 5.08
N LYS A 122 12.45 -8.44 6.16
CA LYS A 122 13.08 -7.31 6.83
C LYS A 122 14.53 -7.64 7.16
N GLY A 123 15.40 -6.66 6.95
CA GLY A 123 16.84 -6.76 7.18
C GLY A 123 17.61 -7.51 6.09
N GLY A 124 18.93 -7.27 6.02
CA GLY A 124 19.83 -7.94 5.10
C GLY A 124 19.40 -7.84 3.63
N ASN A 125 19.61 -8.91 2.90
CA ASN A 125 19.31 -9.01 1.46
C ASN A 125 17.84 -9.39 1.15
N VAL A 126 16.97 -9.43 2.16
CA VAL A 126 15.53 -9.69 2.01
C VAL A 126 14.67 -8.48 2.38
N ASP A 127 15.29 -7.36 2.73
CA ASP A 127 14.61 -6.18 3.24
C ASP A 127 13.72 -5.52 2.18
N SER A 128 12.40 -5.59 2.35
CA SER A 128 11.42 -5.06 1.40
C SER A 128 11.55 -3.54 1.21
N PHE A 129 11.91 -2.78 2.25
CA PHE A 129 12.08 -1.34 2.14
C PHE A 129 13.30 -0.99 1.28
N ASN A 130 14.42 -1.65 1.54
CA ASN A 130 15.66 -1.45 0.77
C ASN A 130 15.55 -1.98 -0.66
N ARG A 131 14.67 -2.96 -0.90
CA ARG A 131 14.33 -3.50 -2.23
C ARG A 131 13.34 -2.61 -3.00
N PHE A 132 12.92 -1.46 -2.45
CA PHE A 132 11.99 -0.54 -3.08
C PHE A 132 10.63 -1.17 -3.43
N ILE A 133 10.08 -1.96 -2.50
CA ILE A 133 8.77 -2.59 -2.69
C ILE A 133 7.66 -1.58 -2.43
N TYR A 134 6.80 -1.39 -3.44
CA TYR A 134 5.72 -0.42 -3.44
C TYR A 134 4.37 -1.06 -3.77
N ILE A 135 3.29 -0.43 -3.27
CA ILE A 135 1.99 -0.46 -3.92
C ILE A 135 1.83 0.90 -4.61
N HIS A 136 1.59 0.90 -5.90
CA HIS A 136 1.48 2.11 -6.70
C HIS A 136 0.44 1.96 -7.82
N GLY A 137 0.02 3.07 -8.42
CA GLY A 137 -0.76 3.04 -9.65
C GLY A 137 0.12 2.75 -10.86
N THR A 138 -0.48 2.19 -11.89
CA THR A 138 0.11 2.04 -13.22
C THR A 138 -0.76 2.77 -14.25
N HIS A 139 -0.28 2.91 -15.46
CA HIS A 139 -1.03 3.49 -16.58
C HIS A 139 -1.64 2.41 -17.49
N GLU A 140 -1.46 1.14 -17.19
CA GLU A 140 -1.99 -0.04 -17.89
C GLU A 140 -2.72 -1.00 -16.98
#